data_4c1ab47b57ff6e522af7de7a24a1ded7
#
_entry.id   4c1ab47b57ff6e522af7de7a24a1ded7
#
_cell.length_a   1.000
_cell.length_b   1.000
_cell.length_c   1.000
_cell.angle_alpha   90.00
_cell.angle_beta   90.00
_cell.angle_gamma   90.00
#
_symmetry.space_group_name_H-M   'P 1'
#
loop_
_entity.id
_entity.type
_entity.pdbx_description
1 polymer ?
#
loop_
_entity_poly.entity_id
_entity_poly.type
_entity_poly.pdbx_seq_one_letter_code
_entity_poly.pdbx_strand_id
1 'polypeptide(L)'
;MRKILSIAAAVCLLVGCQCRRGSAPAPVVLPKAEPVSVETVFSAEPIPASVEARMRGVSYPDDAEIKLSDLRYLRLSYVDFNGDEQVGELVCNKAIAEDLVAIFRDLYEARYPIRSIRLIDDFGGDDEASMAADNTSCFNYRKKTGMRELSKHALGLAVDINPFENPYVRPSRVRPAGASAYADRTKDFPHKIDKEDLCYKLFRAHGFSWGGTWRSVQDYQHFEK
;
A
#
# COMPACT_ATOMS: atom_id res chain seq x y z
N MET A 1 -37.80 73.21 63.22
CA MET A 1 -38.16 71.88 62.74
C MET A 1 -36.94 71.24 62.05
N ARG A 2 -36.16 70.50 62.79
CA ARG A 2 -34.98 69.80 62.23
C ARG A 2 -35.17 68.31 62.48
N LYS A 3 -35.22 67.54 61.34
CA LYS A 3 -35.32 66.09 61.41
C LYS A 3 -33.89 65.50 61.49
N ILE A 4 -33.73 64.73 62.57
CA ILE A 4 -32.47 63.96 62.79
C ILE A 4 -32.60 62.63 62.03
N LEU A 5 -31.60 62.36 61.17
CA LEU A 5 -31.48 61.13 60.40
C LEU A 5 -30.50 60.23 61.17
N SER A 6 -30.94 59.09 61.64
CA SER A 6 -30.10 58.05 62.24
C SER A 6 -29.46 57.20 61.15
N ILE A 7 -28.16 57.09 61.20
CA ILE A 7 -27.39 56.20 60.30
C ILE A 7 -27.14 54.88 61.08
N ALA A 8 -27.68 53.81 60.58
CA ALA A 8 -27.38 52.47 61.09
C ALA A 8 -26.19 51.89 60.28
N ALA A 9 -25.10 51.61 60.99
CA ALA A 9 -23.93 50.99 60.41
C ALA A 9 -24.13 49.46 60.34
N ALA A 10 -24.18 48.91 59.16
CA ALA A 10 -24.16 47.48 58.92
C ALA A 10 -22.72 46.94 58.84
N VAL A 11 -22.37 46.07 59.76
CA VAL A 11 -21.08 45.35 59.76
C VAL A 11 -21.19 44.14 58.83
N CYS A 12 -20.59 44.18 57.69
CA CYS A 12 -20.46 43.03 56.83
C CYS A 12 -19.27 42.16 57.28
N LEU A 13 -19.55 40.97 57.78
CA LEU A 13 -18.57 39.91 58.02
C LEU A 13 -18.21 39.27 56.66
N LEU A 14 -17.01 39.55 56.14
CA LEU A 14 -16.45 38.85 55.01
C LEU A 14 -15.94 37.46 55.44
N VAL A 15 -16.71 36.42 55.16
CA VAL A 15 -16.23 35.04 55.26
C VAL A 15 -15.36 34.77 54.03
N GLY A 16 -14.05 34.72 54.23
CA GLY A 16 -13.08 34.38 53.19
C GLY A 16 -13.17 32.90 52.80
N CYS A 17 -13.75 32.62 51.68
CA CYS A 17 -13.75 31.30 51.08
C CYS A 17 -12.37 31.04 50.44
N GLN A 18 -11.49 30.33 51.17
CA GLN A 18 -10.21 29.86 50.59
C GLN A 18 -10.48 28.71 49.60
N CYS A 19 -10.58 29.00 48.32
CA CYS A 19 -10.50 28.02 47.27
C CYS A 19 -9.11 27.35 47.27
N ARG A 20 -9.03 26.12 47.78
CA ARG A 20 -7.87 25.26 47.56
C ARG A 20 -7.78 25.00 46.07
N ARG A 21 -6.75 25.57 45.41
CA ARG A 21 -6.37 25.19 44.08
C ARG A 21 -5.89 23.75 44.11
N GLY A 22 -6.74 22.81 43.67
CA GLY A 22 -6.34 21.44 43.37
C GLY A 22 -5.29 21.46 42.26
N SER A 23 -4.11 20.91 42.55
CA SER A 23 -3.10 20.69 41.53
C SER A 23 -3.69 19.76 40.48
N ALA A 24 -3.57 20.13 39.19
CA ALA A 24 -3.95 19.27 38.10
C ALA A 24 -3.13 17.94 38.16
N PRO A 25 -3.75 16.80 37.89
CA PRO A 25 -3.04 15.54 37.90
C PRO A 25 -1.92 15.60 36.82
N ALA A 26 -0.76 15.06 37.17
CA ALA A 26 0.37 14.96 36.25
C ALA A 26 -0.05 14.18 34.98
N PRO A 27 0.45 14.55 33.79
CA PRO A 27 0.15 13.86 32.56
C PRO A 27 0.57 12.39 32.69
N VAL A 28 -0.37 11.46 32.44
CA VAL A 28 -0.08 10.02 32.37
C VAL A 28 0.75 9.79 31.13
N VAL A 29 2.04 9.56 31.28
CA VAL A 29 2.91 9.10 30.19
C VAL A 29 2.60 7.63 29.98
N LEU A 30 1.83 7.32 28.94
CA LEU A 30 1.64 5.93 28.51
C LEU A 30 2.99 5.38 28.05
N PRO A 31 3.38 4.16 28.47
CA PRO A 31 4.57 3.53 27.95
C PRO A 31 4.46 3.44 26.43
N LYS A 32 5.50 3.90 25.72
CA LYS A 32 5.60 3.74 24.28
C LYS A 32 5.59 2.24 24.02
N ALA A 33 4.57 1.75 23.29
CA ALA A 33 4.50 0.35 22.91
C ALA A 33 5.82 0.00 22.19
N GLU A 34 6.48 -1.05 22.68
CA GLU A 34 7.65 -1.59 21.99
C GLU A 34 7.19 -2.01 20.58
N PRO A 35 7.96 -1.72 19.52
CA PRO A 35 7.61 -2.18 18.19
C PRO A 35 7.56 -3.71 18.22
N VAL A 36 6.39 -4.26 17.88
CA VAL A 36 6.25 -5.71 17.66
C VAL A 36 7.14 -6.03 16.48
N SER A 37 8.23 -6.77 16.71
CA SER A 37 9.10 -7.20 15.63
C SER A 37 8.30 -8.14 14.73
N VAL A 38 8.03 -7.73 13.51
CA VAL A 38 7.42 -8.59 12.50
C VAL A 38 8.48 -9.61 12.08
N GLU A 39 8.16 -10.90 12.18
CA GLU A 39 9.08 -11.93 11.72
C GLU A 39 9.33 -11.78 10.21
N THR A 40 10.61 -11.65 9.83
CA THR A 40 10.98 -11.50 8.42
C THR A 40 10.70 -12.79 7.66
N VAL A 41 9.91 -12.70 6.57
CA VAL A 41 9.52 -13.84 5.76
C VAL A 41 9.67 -13.55 4.27
N PHE A 42 10.25 -14.53 3.55
CA PHE A 42 10.33 -14.57 2.09
C PHE A 42 10.10 -16.02 1.66
N SER A 43 8.87 -16.35 1.27
CA SER A 43 8.49 -17.70 0.88
C SER A 43 7.69 -17.70 -0.42
N ALA A 44 7.82 -18.80 -1.17
CA ALA A 44 6.99 -19.13 -2.32
C ALA A 44 6.53 -20.58 -2.18
N GLU A 45 5.24 -20.79 -2.09
CA GLU A 45 4.67 -22.10 -1.82
C GLU A 45 3.44 -22.38 -2.72
N PRO A 46 3.01 -23.64 -2.88
CA PRO A 46 1.73 -23.92 -3.53
C PRO A 46 0.59 -23.14 -2.88
N ILE A 47 -0.43 -22.78 -3.66
CA ILE A 47 -1.56 -22.02 -3.17
C ILE A 47 -2.24 -22.78 -2.01
N PRO A 48 -2.26 -22.22 -0.77
CA PRO A 48 -2.98 -22.84 0.35
C PRO A 48 -4.49 -22.81 0.11
N ALA A 49 -5.22 -23.80 0.66
CA ALA A 49 -6.67 -23.89 0.49
C ALA A 49 -7.43 -22.62 0.95
N SER A 50 -6.93 -21.93 1.99
CA SER A 50 -7.50 -20.66 2.47
C SER A 50 -7.32 -19.52 1.47
N VAL A 51 -6.22 -19.49 0.75
CA VAL A 51 -5.94 -18.50 -0.30
C VAL A 51 -6.75 -18.85 -1.56
N GLU A 52 -6.78 -20.14 -1.95
CA GLU A 52 -7.63 -20.59 -3.05
C GLU A 52 -9.09 -20.19 -2.85
N ALA A 53 -9.63 -20.37 -1.63
CA ALA A 53 -11.01 -19.99 -1.31
C ALA A 53 -11.28 -18.49 -1.47
N ARG A 54 -10.27 -17.61 -1.22
CA ARG A 54 -10.36 -16.15 -1.49
C ARG A 54 -10.34 -15.84 -2.98
N MET A 55 -9.56 -16.58 -3.77
CA MET A 55 -9.35 -16.33 -5.20
C MET A 55 -10.53 -16.80 -6.07
N ARG A 56 -11.19 -17.93 -5.71
CA ARG A 56 -12.26 -18.52 -6.52
C ARG A 56 -13.43 -17.56 -6.70
N GLY A 57 -13.82 -17.35 -7.97
CA GLY A 57 -14.90 -16.44 -8.35
C GLY A 57 -14.54 -14.93 -8.24
N VAL A 58 -13.32 -14.62 -7.81
CA VAL A 58 -12.79 -13.24 -7.72
C VAL A 58 -11.66 -13.06 -8.73
N SER A 59 -10.43 -13.35 -8.37
CA SER A 59 -9.27 -13.25 -9.28
C SER A 59 -9.05 -14.53 -10.10
N TYR A 60 -9.64 -15.64 -9.69
CA TYR A 60 -9.50 -16.95 -10.36
C TYR A 60 -10.88 -17.53 -10.71
N PRO A 61 -11.39 -17.28 -11.93
CA PRO A 61 -12.68 -17.84 -12.38
C PRO A 61 -12.58 -19.34 -12.71
N ASP A 62 -13.73 -20.04 -12.76
CA ASP A 62 -13.78 -21.47 -12.99
C ASP A 62 -13.27 -21.90 -14.38
N ASP A 63 -13.35 -20.99 -15.36
CA ASP A 63 -12.88 -21.18 -16.75
C ASP A 63 -11.46 -20.65 -16.99
N ALA A 64 -10.69 -20.40 -15.93
CA ALA A 64 -9.32 -19.93 -16.06
C ALA A 64 -8.46 -20.95 -16.82
N GLU A 65 -7.76 -20.49 -17.86
CA GLU A 65 -6.87 -21.35 -18.67
C GLU A 65 -5.59 -21.75 -17.92
N ILE A 66 -5.16 -20.94 -16.92
CA ILE A 66 -4.01 -21.26 -16.07
C ILE A 66 -4.45 -22.20 -14.93
N LYS A 67 -3.62 -23.20 -14.61
CA LYS A 67 -3.88 -24.10 -13.50
C LYS A 67 -3.38 -23.54 -12.18
N LEU A 68 -4.09 -23.79 -11.08
CA LEU A 68 -3.62 -23.42 -9.73
C LEU A 68 -2.23 -23.99 -9.42
N SER A 69 -1.92 -25.19 -9.92
CA SER A 69 -0.59 -25.81 -9.76
C SER A 69 0.54 -25.05 -10.44
N ASP A 70 0.22 -24.12 -11.36
CA ASP A 70 1.19 -23.25 -12.03
C ASP A 70 1.38 -21.93 -11.28
N LEU A 71 0.58 -21.69 -10.24
CA LEU A 71 0.67 -20.51 -9.38
C LEU A 71 1.41 -20.82 -8.08
N ARG A 72 1.96 -19.79 -7.47
CA ARG A 72 2.59 -19.80 -6.14
C ARG A 72 2.03 -18.66 -5.31
N TYR A 73 1.82 -18.95 -4.04
CA TYR A 73 1.54 -17.95 -3.01
C TYR A 73 2.84 -17.52 -2.36
N LEU A 74 3.08 -16.22 -2.35
CA LEU A 74 4.26 -15.60 -1.76
C LEU A 74 3.88 -14.84 -0.50
N ARG A 75 4.70 -14.98 0.54
CA ARG A 75 4.72 -14.08 1.69
C ARG A 75 6.02 -13.31 1.68
N LEU A 76 5.92 -11.98 1.67
CA LEU A 76 7.04 -11.08 1.39
C LEU A 76 7.09 -9.98 2.45
N SER A 77 8.17 -9.92 3.23
CA SER A 77 8.44 -8.76 4.07
C SER A 77 8.75 -7.55 3.21
N TYR A 78 8.23 -6.39 3.60
CA TYR A 78 8.48 -5.12 2.94
C TYR A 78 8.51 -3.97 3.94
N VAL A 79 9.03 -2.82 3.56
CA VAL A 79 9.01 -1.60 4.33
C VAL A 79 7.93 -0.69 3.72
N ASP A 80 6.99 -0.21 4.52
CA ASP A 80 5.95 0.68 4.03
C ASP A 80 6.44 2.15 3.90
N PHE A 81 5.57 3.05 3.43
CA PHE A 81 5.90 4.46 3.25
C PHE A 81 6.15 5.22 4.57
N ASN A 82 5.79 4.64 5.71
CA ASN A 82 6.09 5.18 7.04
C ASN A 82 7.46 4.69 7.56
N GLY A 83 8.07 3.72 6.87
CA GLY A 83 9.28 3.05 7.29
C GLY A 83 9.03 1.85 8.22
N ASP A 84 7.77 1.42 8.38
CA ASP A 84 7.39 0.29 9.21
C ASP A 84 7.52 -1.03 8.43
N GLU A 85 7.96 -2.08 9.13
CA GLU A 85 8.11 -3.41 8.54
C GLU A 85 6.76 -4.13 8.51
N GLN A 86 6.42 -4.67 7.36
CA GLN A 86 5.17 -5.33 7.08
C GLN A 86 5.41 -6.69 6.42
N VAL A 87 4.37 -7.54 6.38
CA VAL A 87 4.35 -8.77 5.57
C VAL A 87 3.18 -8.69 4.61
N GLY A 88 3.48 -8.81 3.33
CA GLY A 88 2.50 -8.82 2.24
C GLY A 88 2.25 -10.20 1.66
N GLU A 89 1.20 -10.29 0.87
CA GLU A 89 0.75 -11.48 0.16
C GLU A 89 0.71 -11.23 -1.34
N LEU A 90 1.28 -12.14 -2.11
CA LEU A 90 1.26 -12.06 -3.58
C LEU A 90 0.97 -13.46 -4.16
N VAL A 91 0.27 -13.51 -5.28
CA VAL A 91 0.15 -14.73 -6.09
C VAL A 91 0.77 -14.48 -7.44
N CYS A 92 1.67 -15.36 -7.87
CA CYS A 92 2.36 -15.26 -9.16
C CYS A 92 2.50 -16.62 -9.84
N ASN A 93 2.95 -16.63 -11.09
CA ASN A 93 3.33 -17.85 -11.78
C ASN A 93 4.58 -18.47 -11.14
N LYS A 94 4.62 -19.79 -11.02
CA LYS A 94 5.78 -20.54 -10.53
C LYS A 94 7.07 -20.23 -11.29
N ALA A 95 6.96 -19.83 -12.55
CA ALA A 95 8.11 -19.52 -13.42
C ALA A 95 8.89 -18.27 -12.97
N ILE A 96 8.25 -17.36 -12.22
CA ILE A 96 8.86 -16.11 -11.75
C ILE A 96 8.90 -16.00 -10.21
N ALA A 97 8.44 -17.03 -9.49
CA ALA A 97 8.27 -16.97 -8.05
C ALA A 97 9.59 -16.74 -7.30
N GLU A 98 10.64 -17.48 -7.66
CA GLU A 98 11.97 -17.34 -7.04
C GLU A 98 12.61 -15.98 -7.38
N ASP A 99 12.43 -15.48 -8.60
CA ASP A 99 12.88 -14.14 -8.98
C ASP A 99 12.22 -13.08 -8.11
N LEU A 100 10.89 -13.17 -7.91
CA LEU A 100 10.18 -12.22 -7.07
C LEU A 100 10.62 -12.29 -5.61
N VAL A 101 10.80 -13.50 -5.06
CA VAL A 101 11.33 -13.67 -3.69
C VAL A 101 12.69 -12.99 -3.54
N ALA A 102 13.58 -13.15 -4.51
CA ALA A 102 14.90 -12.51 -4.48
C ALA A 102 14.79 -10.97 -4.59
N ILE A 103 14.03 -10.48 -5.57
CA ILE A 103 13.82 -9.03 -5.78
C ILE A 103 13.23 -8.36 -4.53
N PHE A 104 12.17 -8.93 -3.96
CA PHE A 104 11.53 -8.34 -2.78
C PHE A 104 12.41 -8.42 -1.54
N ARG A 105 13.27 -9.43 -1.42
CA ARG A 105 14.29 -9.48 -0.36
C ARG A 105 15.29 -8.34 -0.50
N ASP A 106 15.84 -8.14 -1.69
CA ASP A 106 16.80 -7.07 -1.96
C ASP A 106 16.18 -5.68 -1.75
N LEU A 107 14.90 -5.49 -2.15
CA LEU A 107 14.15 -4.26 -1.88
C LEU A 107 13.96 -4.03 -0.37
N TYR A 108 13.62 -5.08 0.39
CA TYR A 108 13.46 -4.99 1.85
C TYR A 108 14.78 -4.66 2.54
N GLU A 109 15.88 -5.33 2.18
CA GLU A 109 17.22 -5.10 2.74
C GLU A 109 17.69 -3.66 2.45
N ALA A 110 17.36 -3.12 1.28
CA ALA A 110 17.61 -1.73 0.92
C ALA A 110 16.61 -0.74 1.56
N ARG A 111 15.61 -1.22 2.34
CA ARG A 111 14.51 -0.43 2.89
C ARG A 111 13.74 0.36 1.84
N TYR A 112 13.60 -0.21 0.65
CA TYR A 112 12.84 0.39 -0.45
C TYR A 112 11.36 0.46 -0.09
N PRO A 113 10.72 1.64 -0.14
CA PRO A 113 9.35 1.80 0.32
C PRO A 113 8.34 1.23 -0.68
N ILE A 114 7.45 0.37 -0.18
CA ILE A 114 6.30 -0.17 -0.91
C ILE A 114 5.05 0.14 -0.10
N ARG A 115 4.04 0.76 -0.72
CA ARG A 115 2.84 1.19 0.00
C ARG A 115 2.09 0.04 0.65
N SER A 116 1.78 -0.99 -0.13
CA SER A 116 1.16 -2.22 0.36
C SER A 116 1.38 -3.36 -0.62
N ILE A 117 1.30 -4.61 -0.13
CA ILE A 117 1.34 -5.84 -0.93
C ILE A 117 0.19 -6.73 -0.46
N ARG A 118 -0.91 -6.76 -1.23
CA ARG A 118 -2.12 -7.51 -0.89
C ARG A 118 -2.65 -8.22 -2.13
N LEU A 119 -3.35 -9.32 -1.91
CA LEU A 119 -4.04 -9.99 -3.01
C LEU A 119 -5.09 -9.08 -3.63
N ILE A 120 -5.24 -9.16 -4.94
CA ILE A 120 -6.29 -8.41 -5.68
C ILE A 120 -7.69 -8.77 -5.18
N ASP A 121 -7.84 -9.94 -4.59
CA ASP A 121 -9.07 -10.48 -4.02
C ASP A 121 -9.61 -9.64 -2.87
N ASP A 122 -8.73 -8.97 -2.12
CA ASP A 122 -9.10 -8.01 -1.06
C ASP A 122 -9.79 -6.76 -1.61
N PHE A 123 -9.68 -6.54 -2.92
CA PHE A 123 -10.32 -5.47 -3.67
C PHE A 123 -11.44 -5.99 -4.58
N GLY A 124 -11.93 -7.23 -4.33
CA GLY A 124 -12.97 -7.87 -5.14
C GLY A 124 -12.55 -8.14 -6.59
N GLY A 125 -11.26 -8.27 -6.87
CA GLY A 125 -10.73 -8.45 -8.23
C GLY A 125 -10.71 -7.15 -9.05
N ASP A 126 -11.08 -6.00 -8.45
CA ASP A 126 -11.12 -4.70 -9.12
C ASP A 126 -9.72 -4.07 -9.18
N ASP A 127 -9.17 -4.03 -10.39
CA ASP A 127 -7.87 -3.48 -10.72
C ASP A 127 -7.76 -1.97 -10.40
N GLU A 128 -8.83 -1.20 -10.68
CA GLU A 128 -8.85 0.24 -10.39
C GLU A 128 -8.86 0.51 -8.88
N ALA A 129 -9.65 -0.25 -8.12
CA ALA A 129 -9.70 -0.13 -6.66
C ALA A 129 -8.35 -0.49 -6.02
N SER A 130 -7.70 -1.55 -6.51
CA SER A 130 -6.37 -1.96 -6.06
C SER A 130 -5.31 -0.89 -6.35
N MET A 131 -5.26 -0.39 -7.60
CA MET A 131 -4.35 0.70 -7.97
C MET A 131 -4.62 1.99 -7.21
N ALA A 132 -5.89 2.35 -6.98
CA ALA A 132 -6.26 3.55 -6.23
C ALA A 132 -5.86 3.47 -4.74
N ALA A 133 -5.77 2.26 -4.19
CA ALA A 133 -5.24 1.98 -2.86
C ALA A 133 -3.70 1.89 -2.83
N ASP A 134 -3.05 2.15 -3.97
CA ASP A 134 -1.61 2.04 -4.14
C ASP A 134 -1.07 0.65 -3.77
N ASN A 135 -1.79 -0.39 -4.21
CA ASN A 135 -1.49 -1.77 -3.87
C ASN A 135 -0.62 -2.45 -4.94
N THR A 136 0.56 -2.90 -4.53
CA THR A 136 1.41 -3.79 -5.33
C THR A 136 0.71 -5.13 -5.51
N SER A 137 0.53 -5.57 -6.76
CA SER A 137 -0.22 -6.78 -7.10
C SER A 137 0.40 -7.54 -8.27
N CYS A 138 0.04 -8.82 -8.43
CA CYS A 138 0.54 -9.64 -9.53
C CYS A 138 -0.59 -10.38 -10.24
N PHE A 139 -1.07 -11.50 -9.70
CA PHE A 139 -2.09 -12.33 -10.36
C PHE A 139 -3.47 -11.67 -10.31
N ASN A 140 -4.09 -11.51 -11.48
CA ASN A 140 -5.49 -11.15 -11.65
C ASN A 140 -5.97 -11.67 -13.02
N TYR A 141 -6.84 -12.68 -13.04
CA TYR A 141 -7.31 -13.28 -14.29
C TYR A 141 -8.28 -12.37 -15.03
N ARG A 142 -7.75 -11.58 -15.93
CA ARG A 142 -8.50 -10.62 -16.74
C ARG A 142 -7.91 -10.44 -18.13
N LYS A 143 -8.75 -10.01 -19.06
CA LYS A 143 -8.28 -9.57 -20.39
C LYS A 143 -7.59 -8.22 -20.29
N LYS A 144 -6.71 -7.94 -21.24
CA LYS A 144 -6.16 -6.58 -21.44
C LYS A 144 -7.31 -5.60 -21.71
N THR A 145 -7.20 -4.41 -21.14
CA THR A 145 -8.25 -3.37 -21.29
C THR A 145 -8.55 -3.09 -22.76
N GLY A 146 -9.79 -3.40 -23.20
CA GLY A 146 -10.25 -3.18 -24.56
C GLY A 146 -9.76 -4.21 -25.59
N MET A 147 -9.18 -5.32 -25.16
CA MET A 147 -8.67 -6.40 -26.04
C MET A 147 -9.31 -7.75 -25.69
N ARG A 148 -9.16 -8.72 -26.60
CA ARG A 148 -9.57 -10.13 -26.35
C ARG A 148 -8.48 -10.97 -25.68
N GLU A 149 -7.24 -10.49 -25.74
CA GLU A 149 -6.07 -11.18 -25.20
C GLU A 149 -6.04 -11.11 -23.67
N LEU A 150 -5.55 -12.18 -23.05
CA LEU A 150 -5.27 -12.19 -21.60
C LEU A 150 -4.13 -11.22 -21.26
N SER A 151 -4.27 -10.55 -20.13
CA SER A 151 -3.18 -9.79 -19.54
C SER A 151 -2.07 -10.73 -19.06
N LYS A 152 -0.83 -10.26 -18.97
CA LYS A 152 0.24 -10.97 -18.29
C LYS A 152 -0.08 -11.22 -16.80
N HIS A 153 -0.87 -10.34 -16.17
CA HIS A 153 -1.41 -10.58 -14.83
C HIS A 153 -2.31 -11.80 -14.78
N ALA A 154 -3.09 -12.09 -15.81
CA ALA A 154 -3.93 -13.29 -15.88
C ALA A 154 -3.11 -14.58 -15.90
N LEU A 155 -1.86 -14.50 -16.28
CA LEU A 155 -0.90 -15.61 -16.27
C LEU A 155 0.01 -15.59 -15.04
N GLY A 156 -0.14 -14.59 -14.16
CA GLY A 156 0.75 -14.35 -13.03
C GLY A 156 2.19 -13.99 -13.40
N LEU A 157 2.39 -13.43 -14.60
CA LEU A 157 3.70 -13.10 -15.18
C LEU A 157 3.98 -11.59 -15.21
N ALA A 158 3.16 -10.79 -14.54
CA ALA A 158 3.37 -9.35 -14.39
C ALA A 158 3.15 -8.92 -12.93
N VAL A 159 3.86 -7.88 -12.53
CA VAL A 159 3.78 -7.25 -11.20
C VAL A 159 3.67 -5.75 -11.39
N ASP A 160 2.73 -5.14 -10.67
CA ASP A 160 2.57 -3.70 -10.57
C ASP A 160 3.07 -3.22 -9.21
N ILE A 161 3.99 -2.26 -9.17
CA ILE A 161 4.65 -1.74 -7.96
C ILE A 161 4.24 -0.28 -7.75
N ASN A 162 3.72 0.06 -6.55
CA ASN A 162 3.34 1.41 -6.15
C ASN A 162 2.56 2.14 -7.28
N PRO A 163 1.39 1.62 -7.66
CA PRO A 163 0.68 2.04 -8.88
C PRO A 163 0.18 3.47 -8.86
N PHE A 164 -0.01 4.07 -7.68
CA PHE A 164 -0.52 5.44 -7.59
C PHE A 164 0.54 6.45 -8.00
N GLU A 165 1.80 6.31 -7.53
CA GLU A 165 2.94 7.14 -7.94
C GLU A 165 3.51 6.72 -9.29
N ASN A 166 3.18 5.52 -9.78
CA ASN A 166 3.68 5.00 -11.05
C ASN A 166 2.54 4.61 -12.00
N PRO A 167 1.71 5.57 -12.40
CA PRO A 167 0.47 5.30 -13.11
C PRO A 167 0.68 4.73 -14.50
N TYR A 168 -0.36 4.05 -15.00
CA TYR A 168 -0.56 3.82 -16.43
C TYR A 168 -0.97 5.13 -17.11
N VAL A 169 -0.26 5.53 -18.16
CA VAL A 169 -0.45 6.80 -18.86
C VAL A 169 -0.62 6.58 -20.36
N ARG A 170 -1.67 7.13 -20.93
CA ARG A 170 -1.87 7.31 -22.38
C ARG A 170 -2.48 8.69 -22.65
N PRO A 171 -2.47 9.21 -23.90
CA PRO A 171 -2.84 10.59 -24.19
C PRO A 171 -4.19 11.05 -23.63
N SER A 172 -5.16 10.14 -23.51
CA SER A 172 -6.51 10.46 -23.05
C SER A 172 -6.87 9.93 -21.66
N ARG A 173 -5.92 9.27 -20.95
CA ARG A 173 -6.26 8.58 -19.70
C ARG A 173 -5.04 8.31 -18.84
N VAL A 174 -5.18 8.61 -17.55
CA VAL A 174 -4.26 8.19 -16.47
C VAL A 174 -5.02 7.23 -15.55
N ARG A 175 -4.39 6.15 -15.13
CA ARG A 175 -4.92 5.18 -14.16
C ARG A 175 -3.86 4.89 -13.09
N PRO A 176 -4.27 4.79 -11.81
CA PRO A 176 -5.64 4.94 -11.30
C PRO A 176 -6.16 6.38 -11.40
N ALA A 177 -7.47 6.53 -11.28
CA ALA A 177 -8.07 7.85 -11.16
C ALA A 177 -7.47 8.62 -9.98
N GLY A 178 -7.10 9.89 -10.17
CA GLY A 178 -6.41 10.68 -9.15
C GLY A 178 -4.88 10.72 -9.26
N ALA A 179 -4.25 9.78 -9.96
CA ALA A 179 -2.79 9.73 -10.13
C ALA A 179 -2.22 10.67 -11.20
N SER A 180 -3.03 11.59 -11.74
CA SER A 180 -2.63 12.50 -12.84
C SER A 180 -1.44 13.40 -12.49
N ALA A 181 -1.24 13.71 -11.20
CA ALA A 181 -0.10 14.50 -10.73
C ALA A 181 1.25 13.81 -11.01
N TYR A 182 1.26 12.47 -11.08
CA TYR A 182 2.43 11.63 -11.29
C TYR A 182 2.66 11.24 -12.77
N ALA A 183 1.78 11.67 -13.68
CA ALA A 183 1.90 11.38 -15.12
C ALA A 183 3.06 12.15 -15.78
N ASP A 184 3.39 13.34 -15.27
CA ASP A 184 4.52 14.14 -15.76
C ASP A 184 5.84 13.65 -15.15
N ARG A 185 6.52 12.72 -15.86
CA ARG A 185 7.75 12.07 -15.41
C ARG A 185 9.00 12.95 -15.52
N THR A 186 8.88 14.19 -16.02
CA THR A 186 9.97 15.19 -15.97
C THR A 186 10.13 15.78 -14.58
N LYS A 187 9.08 15.71 -13.76
CA LYS A 187 9.09 16.14 -12.36
C LYS A 187 9.73 15.09 -11.47
N ASP A 188 10.32 15.56 -10.38
CA ASP A 188 10.79 14.71 -9.31
C ASP A 188 9.74 14.62 -8.20
N PHE A 189 9.52 13.42 -7.67
CA PHE A 189 8.60 13.13 -6.58
C PHE A 189 8.97 11.80 -5.91
N PRO A 190 8.57 11.59 -4.63
CA PRO A 190 8.86 10.35 -3.92
C PRO A 190 8.28 9.11 -4.60
N HIS A 191 8.94 7.96 -4.45
CA HIS A 191 8.50 6.64 -4.92
C HIS A 191 8.34 6.51 -6.44
N LYS A 192 8.96 7.42 -7.19
CA LYS A 192 8.99 7.38 -8.65
C LYS A 192 9.90 6.25 -9.15
N ILE A 193 9.33 5.35 -9.94
CA ILE A 193 10.11 4.32 -10.65
C ILE A 193 10.56 4.90 -11.99
N ASP A 194 11.87 5.00 -12.20
CA ASP A 194 12.52 5.32 -13.46
C ASP A 194 13.73 4.42 -13.68
N LYS A 195 14.54 4.68 -14.72
CA LYS A 195 15.68 3.81 -15.06
C LYS A 195 16.81 3.84 -14.02
N GLU A 196 16.86 4.86 -13.17
CA GLU A 196 17.86 4.98 -12.11
C GLU A 196 17.37 4.41 -10.79
N ASP A 197 16.07 4.12 -10.69
CA ASP A 197 15.44 3.56 -9.50
C ASP A 197 15.91 2.13 -9.20
N LEU A 198 16.03 1.77 -7.92
CA LEU A 198 16.48 0.46 -7.48
C LEU A 198 15.52 -0.65 -7.93
N CYS A 199 14.21 -0.42 -7.80
CA CYS A 199 13.19 -1.40 -8.20
C CYS A 199 13.33 -1.74 -9.70
N TYR A 200 13.44 -0.72 -10.56
CA TYR A 200 13.69 -0.94 -11.98
C TYR A 200 14.96 -1.78 -12.22
N LYS A 201 16.07 -1.43 -11.57
CA LYS A 201 17.36 -2.13 -11.76
C LYS A 201 17.27 -3.60 -11.35
N LEU A 202 16.64 -3.91 -10.24
CA LEU A 202 16.46 -5.29 -9.75
C LEU A 202 15.57 -6.11 -10.70
N PHE A 203 14.38 -5.60 -11.06
CA PHE A 203 13.51 -6.29 -12.01
C PHE A 203 14.20 -6.53 -13.35
N ARG A 204 14.95 -5.54 -13.87
CA ARG A 204 15.71 -5.69 -15.10
C ARG A 204 16.82 -6.75 -15.01
N ALA A 205 17.53 -6.80 -13.88
CA ALA A 205 18.56 -7.81 -13.63
C ALA A 205 18.00 -9.24 -13.63
N HIS A 206 16.73 -9.40 -13.18
CA HIS A 206 16.01 -10.67 -13.20
C HIS A 206 15.26 -10.93 -14.53
N GLY A 207 15.49 -10.12 -15.57
CA GLY A 207 15.00 -10.36 -16.93
C GLY A 207 13.57 -9.88 -17.20
N PHE A 208 12.97 -9.10 -16.29
CA PHE A 208 11.67 -8.48 -16.55
C PHE A 208 11.80 -7.31 -17.54
N SER A 209 10.80 -7.13 -18.39
CA SER A 209 10.60 -5.90 -19.15
C SER A 209 9.77 -4.90 -18.33
N TRP A 210 9.90 -3.60 -18.62
CA TRP A 210 9.22 -2.53 -17.91
C TRP A 210 8.30 -1.74 -18.85
N GLY A 211 7.03 -1.56 -18.44
CA GLY A 211 6.01 -0.86 -19.21
C GLY A 211 6.28 0.65 -19.39
N GLY A 212 7.10 1.25 -18.51
CA GLY A 212 7.51 2.65 -18.67
C GLY A 212 8.32 2.94 -19.92
N THR A 213 8.81 1.91 -20.63
CA THR A 213 9.53 2.04 -21.92
C THR A 213 8.65 1.79 -23.16
N TRP A 214 7.38 1.46 -22.99
CA TRP A 214 6.49 1.22 -24.13
C TRP A 214 6.23 2.50 -24.93
N ARG A 215 5.93 2.38 -26.23
CA ARG A 215 5.85 3.53 -27.13
C ARG A 215 4.47 4.18 -27.20
N SER A 216 3.41 3.38 -27.24
CA SER A 216 2.02 3.86 -27.43
C SER A 216 1.31 4.21 -26.14
N VAL A 217 1.74 3.61 -25.06
CA VAL A 217 1.32 3.83 -23.68
C VAL A 217 2.54 3.70 -22.80
N GLN A 218 2.54 4.31 -21.62
CA GLN A 218 3.53 4.06 -20.60
C GLN A 218 2.81 3.49 -19.38
N ASP A 219 3.35 2.39 -18.85
CA ASP A 219 2.84 1.76 -17.64
C ASP A 219 3.98 1.67 -16.62
N TYR A 220 4.08 2.73 -15.82
CA TYR A 220 5.25 2.93 -14.97
C TYR A 220 5.32 1.99 -13.78
N GLN A 221 4.17 1.42 -13.35
CA GLN A 221 4.10 0.41 -12.30
C GLN A 221 4.52 -0.98 -12.78
N HIS A 222 4.36 -1.26 -14.08
CA HIS A 222 4.26 -2.59 -14.68
C HIS A 222 5.61 -3.21 -15.04
N PHE A 223 5.89 -4.39 -14.49
CA PHE A 223 7.01 -5.27 -14.86
C PHE A 223 6.47 -6.62 -15.31
N GLU A 224 6.92 -7.13 -16.45
CA GLU A 224 6.48 -8.43 -17.00
C GLU A 224 7.62 -9.29 -17.54
N LYS A 225 7.42 -10.63 -17.49
CA LYS A 225 8.40 -11.62 -17.98
C LYS A 225 7.77 -12.70 -18.86
#